data_856428b272fa3b75e1a5db2e92a278dd
#
_entry.id   856428b272fa3b75e1a5db2e92a278dd
#
_cell.length_a   1.000
_cell.length_b   1.000
_cell.length_c   1.000
_cell.angle_alpha   90.00
_cell.angle_beta   90.00
_cell.angle_gamma   90.00
#
_symmetry.space_group_name_H-M   'P 1'
#
loop_
_entity.id
_entity.type
_entity.pdbx_description
1 polymer ?
#
loop_
_entity_poly.entity_id
_entity_poly.type
_entity_poly.pdbx_seq_one_letter_code
_entity_poly.pdbx_strand_id
1 'polypeptide(L)'
;MRKALLLAASILGLAVGAVALGAVTRVVAIKPNGFSPATRTIQTGDSIRWRNDDAVNHQVVADNGHFASPVLRPRQSYTRLFNTAGTFRYRDALEPAERGTIVVQGPPPSVSIAASAGAVFYGAGIRLTGFISSGAANQRVEIWERPYGQASFAKTAELMTVAAGGYDWSDVPTILSEYQARWGNRTSAVVMVGVRPRMTLIRRAPWFVTSAKAQTSMAGRWVYVQRRSSLNQWVNIKKVRLGSSGARRFKLDLRPGRNVLRIFMTTNQAGSGYLWSHSRTLFIRKR
;
A
#
# COMPACT_ATOMS: atom_id res chain seq x y z
N MET A 1 -27.54 -1.65 -43.50
CA MET A 1 -27.42 -0.54 -42.54
C MET A 1 -28.08 -0.96 -41.22
N ARG A 2 -27.35 -1.38 -40.23
CA ARG A 2 -27.85 -1.58 -38.84
C ARG A 2 -26.87 -0.89 -37.90
N LYS A 3 -27.30 0.23 -37.31
CA LYS A 3 -26.57 0.98 -36.31
C LYS A 3 -26.67 0.24 -34.98
N ALA A 4 -25.55 -0.22 -34.42
CA ALA A 4 -25.47 -0.72 -33.05
C ALA A 4 -25.32 0.46 -32.10
N LEU A 5 -26.31 0.66 -31.24
CA LEU A 5 -26.30 1.64 -30.16
C LEU A 5 -25.58 1.00 -28.96
N LEU A 6 -24.40 1.50 -28.61
CA LEU A 6 -23.71 1.15 -27.39
C LEU A 6 -24.30 1.98 -26.24
N LEU A 7 -25.06 1.32 -25.36
CA LEU A 7 -25.50 1.90 -24.08
C LEU A 7 -24.32 1.85 -23.11
N ALA A 8 -23.79 3.00 -22.75
CA ALA A 8 -22.88 3.15 -21.64
C ALA A 8 -23.68 3.17 -20.33
N ALA A 9 -23.61 2.10 -19.56
CA ALA A 9 -24.17 2.05 -18.22
C ALA A 9 -23.24 2.78 -17.25
N SER A 10 -23.61 4.01 -16.88
CA SER A 10 -22.97 4.77 -15.79
C SER A 10 -23.40 4.16 -14.46
N ILE A 11 -22.52 3.42 -13.81
CA ILE A 11 -22.71 2.98 -12.41
C ILE A 11 -22.46 4.21 -11.52
N LEU A 12 -23.54 4.85 -11.11
CA LEU A 12 -23.53 5.89 -10.10
C LEU A 12 -23.33 5.21 -8.73
N GLY A 13 -22.09 5.16 -8.26
CA GLY A 13 -21.77 4.69 -6.91
C GLY A 13 -22.36 5.64 -5.90
N LEU A 14 -23.43 5.24 -5.20
CA LEU A 14 -23.88 5.92 -3.99
C LEU A 14 -22.78 5.79 -2.94
N ALA A 15 -22.00 6.85 -2.76
CA ALA A 15 -21.20 7.03 -1.56
C ALA A 15 -22.18 7.27 -0.40
N VAL A 16 -22.49 6.22 0.36
CA VAL A 16 -23.13 6.37 1.68
C VAL A 16 -22.11 7.09 2.54
N GLY A 17 -22.26 8.39 2.68
CA GLY A 17 -21.48 9.19 3.61
C GLY A 17 -21.71 8.64 5.02
N ALA A 18 -20.70 8.01 5.60
CA ALA A 18 -20.68 7.69 7.02
C ALA A 18 -20.76 9.02 7.77
N VAL A 19 -21.91 9.33 8.36
CA VAL A 19 -22.03 10.41 9.32
C VAL A 19 -21.10 10.05 10.46
N ALA A 20 -20.03 10.81 10.64
CA ALA A 20 -19.14 10.70 11.78
C ALA A 20 -19.96 11.12 13.02
N LEU A 21 -20.56 10.17 13.70
CA LEU A 21 -21.10 10.37 15.04
C LEU A 21 -19.91 10.74 15.93
N GLY A 22 -19.93 11.94 16.52
CA GLY A 22 -18.88 12.39 17.41
C GLY A 22 -18.62 11.37 18.51
N ALA A 23 -17.33 11.18 18.87
CA ALA A 23 -16.91 10.25 19.92
C ALA A 23 -17.71 10.48 21.22
N VAL A 24 -18.37 9.45 21.73
CA VAL A 24 -19.21 9.51 22.92
C VAL A 24 -18.50 8.81 24.09
N THR A 25 -18.53 9.44 25.26
CA THR A 25 -18.09 8.80 26.50
C THR A 25 -19.30 8.19 27.23
N ARG A 26 -19.26 6.86 27.41
CA ARG A 26 -20.27 6.14 28.17
C ARG A 26 -19.74 5.78 29.56
N VAL A 27 -20.60 5.82 30.57
CA VAL A 27 -20.20 5.52 31.94
C VAL A 27 -20.59 4.09 32.30
N VAL A 28 -19.68 3.40 33.00
CA VAL A 28 -19.92 2.17 33.72
C VAL A 28 -19.64 2.47 35.19
N ALA A 29 -20.64 2.34 36.06
CA ALA A 29 -20.47 2.52 37.49
C ALA A 29 -19.89 1.22 38.11
N ILE A 30 -18.93 1.35 39.03
CA ILE A 30 -18.48 0.27 39.90
C ILE A 30 -19.27 0.42 41.20
N LYS A 31 -20.02 -0.59 41.56
CA LYS A 31 -20.95 -0.62 42.72
C LYS A 31 -20.55 -1.78 43.64
N PRO A 32 -21.07 -1.89 44.87
CA PRO A 32 -20.78 -2.97 45.79
C PRO A 32 -20.98 -4.40 45.24
N ASN A 33 -21.78 -4.55 44.20
CA ASN A 33 -22.08 -5.85 43.57
C ASN A 33 -21.60 -5.93 42.12
N GLY A 34 -20.57 -5.16 41.78
CA GLY A 34 -19.92 -5.19 40.47
C GLY A 34 -20.24 -4.06 39.51
N PHE A 35 -20.02 -4.28 38.24
CA PHE A 35 -20.13 -3.26 37.18
C PHE A 35 -21.58 -3.03 36.72
N SER A 36 -21.99 -1.79 36.62
CA SER A 36 -23.32 -1.41 36.16
C SER A 36 -23.31 -0.37 35.03
N PRO A 37 -23.74 -0.75 33.80
CA PRO A 37 -24.17 -2.07 33.39
C PRO A 37 -22.99 -3.04 33.30
N ALA A 38 -23.20 -4.33 33.55
CA ALA A 38 -22.16 -5.37 33.41
C ALA A 38 -21.70 -5.55 31.93
N THR A 39 -22.60 -5.31 30.98
CA THR A 39 -22.29 -5.28 29.55
C THR A 39 -22.64 -3.94 28.97
N ARG A 40 -21.68 -3.32 28.24
CA ARG A 40 -21.88 -2.05 27.55
C ARG A 40 -21.50 -2.16 26.09
N THR A 41 -22.43 -1.82 25.21
CA THR A 41 -22.16 -1.69 23.75
C THR A 41 -21.87 -0.25 23.40
N ILE A 42 -20.80 -0.05 22.62
CA ILE A 42 -20.32 1.24 22.11
C ILE A 42 -19.89 1.10 20.65
N GLN A 43 -19.61 2.22 19.97
CA GLN A 43 -19.04 2.23 18.63
C GLN A 43 -17.50 2.41 18.68
N THR A 44 -16.80 1.99 17.61
CA THR A 44 -15.38 2.32 17.42
C THR A 44 -15.19 3.84 17.47
N GLY A 45 -14.24 4.30 18.30
CA GLY A 45 -14.01 5.73 18.55
C GLY A 45 -14.70 6.26 19.80
N ASP A 46 -15.59 5.49 20.43
CA ASP A 46 -16.18 5.86 21.73
C ASP A 46 -15.23 5.54 22.89
N SER A 47 -15.50 6.16 24.04
CA SER A 47 -14.81 5.94 25.30
C SER A 47 -15.70 5.35 26.36
N ILE A 48 -15.13 4.54 27.23
CA ILE A 48 -15.76 4.11 28.49
C ILE A 48 -15.08 4.86 29.63
N ARG A 49 -15.87 5.39 30.54
CA ARG A 49 -15.45 5.92 31.83
C ARG A 49 -16.00 5.04 32.94
N TRP A 50 -15.11 4.25 33.57
CA TRP A 50 -15.46 3.56 34.82
C TRP A 50 -15.36 4.56 35.96
N ARG A 51 -16.42 4.63 36.77
CA ARG A 51 -16.51 5.50 37.94
C ARG A 51 -16.78 4.66 39.17
N ASN A 52 -15.93 4.79 40.16
CA ASN A 52 -16.14 4.10 41.44
C ASN A 52 -17.22 4.81 42.23
N ASP A 53 -18.42 4.22 42.28
CA ASP A 53 -19.58 4.64 43.04
C ASP A 53 -19.75 3.83 44.34
N ASP A 54 -18.75 3.03 44.72
CA ASP A 54 -18.67 2.29 45.96
C ASP A 54 -17.84 3.01 47.03
N ALA A 55 -17.90 2.52 48.27
CA ALA A 55 -17.16 3.01 49.41
C ALA A 55 -15.73 2.44 49.52
N VAL A 56 -15.39 1.39 48.75
CA VAL A 56 -14.09 0.69 48.75
C VAL A 56 -13.30 0.96 47.48
N ASN A 57 -12.02 0.57 47.46
CA ASN A 57 -11.15 0.72 46.31
C ASN A 57 -11.45 -0.41 45.30
N HIS A 58 -11.34 -0.09 44.00
CA HIS A 58 -11.47 -1.00 42.87
C HIS A 58 -10.34 -0.81 41.85
N GLN A 59 -10.07 -1.82 41.03
CA GLN A 59 -9.12 -1.71 39.91
C GLN A 59 -9.62 -2.48 38.70
N VAL A 60 -9.91 -1.77 37.61
CA VAL A 60 -10.41 -2.38 36.36
C VAL A 60 -9.25 -2.93 35.53
N VAL A 61 -9.25 -4.23 35.24
CA VAL A 61 -8.21 -4.88 34.47
C VAL A 61 -8.81 -5.75 33.36
N ALA A 62 -8.37 -5.58 32.12
CA ALA A 62 -8.77 -6.43 31.01
C ALA A 62 -8.20 -7.86 31.16
N ASP A 63 -9.01 -8.88 30.88
CA ASP A 63 -8.61 -10.29 31.01
C ASP A 63 -7.43 -10.64 30.08
N ASN A 64 -7.28 -9.95 28.96
CA ASN A 64 -6.19 -10.13 27.99
C ASN A 64 -5.00 -9.15 28.19
N GLY A 65 -5.01 -8.37 29.27
CA GLY A 65 -3.95 -7.41 29.57
C GLY A 65 -3.92 -6.14 28.71
N HIS A 66 -4.91 -5.93 27.83
CA HIS A 66 -4.93 -4.76 26.93
C HIS A 66 -5.07 -3.42 27.68
N PHE A 67 -5.57 -3.42 28.90
CA PHE A 67 -5.63 -2.24 29.75
C PHE A 67 -5.75 -2.59 31.22
N ALA A 68 -5.27 -1.68 32.04
CA ALA A 68 -5.48 -1.64 33.48
C ALA A 68 -5.68 -0.19 33.91
N SER A 69 -6.60 0.04 34.85
CA SER A 69 -6.69 1.32 35.52
C SER A 69 -5.67 1.40 36.68
N PRO A 70 -5.34 2.60 37.18
CA PRO A 70 -4.83 2.72 38.55
C PRO A 70 -5.90 2.19 39.56
N VAL A 71 -5.52 2.02 40.80
CA VAL A 71 -6.50 1.77 41.87
C VAL A 71 -7.40 3.01 41.99
N LEU A 72 -8.71 2.79 41.85
CA LEU A 72 -9.74 3.82 41.91
C LEU A 72 -10.32 3.89 43.32
N ARG A 73 -10.02 4.95 44.03
CA ARG A 73 -10.68 5.27 45.33
C ARG A 73 -12.15 5.64 45.10
N PRO A 74 -12.99 5.66 46.13
CA PRO A 74 -14.37 6.17 46.05
C PRO A 74 -14.46 7.48 45.27
N ARG A 75 -15.40 7.59 44.34
CA ARG A 75 -15.66 8.75 43.44
C ARG A 75 -14.59 8.99 42.34
N GLN A 76 -13.48 8.24 42.31
CA GLN A 76 -12.51 8.34 41.21
C GLN A 76 -13.00 7.63 39.95
N SER A 77 -12.40 7.99 38.82
CA SER A 77 -12.76 7.38 37.52
C SER A 77 -11.54 7.15 36.64
N TYR A 78 -11.66 6.18 35.75
CA TYR A 78 -10.71 5.87 34.69
C TYR A 78 -11.42 5.90 33.33
N THR A 79 -10.84 6.55 32.34
CA THR A 79 -11.42 6.64 30.98
C THR A 79 -10.51 6.01 29.97
N ARG A 80 -11.08 5.20 29.08
CA ARG A 80 -10.38 4.55 27.97
C ARG A 80 -11.13 4.73 26.66
N LEU A 81 -10.40 5.07 25.60
CA LEU A 81 -10.85 5.12 24.20
C LEU A 81 -10.74 3.71 23.57
N PHE A 82 -11.77 3.33 22.79
CA PHE A 82 -11.80 2.06 22.05
C PHE A 82 -11.81 2.30 20.54
N ASN A 83 -10.66 2.18 19.90
CA ASN A 83 -10.47 2.41 18.46
C ASN A 83 -10.58 1.14 17.60
N THR A 84 -10.91 0.00 18.19
CA THR A 84 -10.95 -1.29 17.50
C THR A 84 -12.20 -2.04 17.87
N ALA A 85 -12.96 -2.51 16.90
CA ALA A 85 -14.13 -3.35 17.13
C ALA A 85 -13.71 -4.69 17.77
N GLY A 86 -14.57 -5.21 18.66
CA GLY A 86 -14.32 -6.45 19.38
C GLY A 86 -15.02 -6.51 20.71
N THR A 87 -14.83 -7.64 21.40
CA THR A 87 -15.36 -7.86 22.76
C THR A 87 -14.20 -7.82 23.75
N PHE A 88 -14.28 -6.92 24.70
CA PHE A 88 -13.28 -6.71 25.76
C PHE A 88 -13.87 -7.12 27.09
N ARG A 89 -13.44 -8.28 27.59
CA ARG A 89 -13.79 -8.76 28.92
C ARG A 89 -12.82 -8.17 29.93
N TYR A 90 -13.35 -7.77 31.07
CA TYR A 90 -12.55 -7.22 32.17
C TYR A 90 -13.13 -7.64 33.51
N ARG A 91 -12.33 -7.47 34.54
CA ARG A 91 -12.69 -7.78 35.92
C ARG A 91 -12.18 -6.68 36.85
N ASP A 92 -12.67 -6.68 38.06
CA ASP A 92 -11.97 -6.01 39.13
C ASP A 92 -10.77 -6.84 39.60
N ALA A 93 -9.60 -6.24 39.73
CA ALA A 93 -8.41 -6.93 40.22
C ALA A 93 -8.43 -7.18 41.72
N LEU A 94 -9.19 -6.35 42.49
CA LEU A 94 -9.34 -6.47 43.93
C LEU A 94 -10.47 -7.43 44.32
N GLU A 95 -11.50 -7.53 43.46
CA GLU A 95 -12.65 -8.44 43.59
C GLU A 95 -12.83 -9.27 42.29
N PRO A 96 -12.00 -10.31 42.06
CA PRO A 96 -11.94 -10.99 40.74
C PRO A 96 -13.23 -11.70 40.30
N ALA A 97 -14.19 -11.90 41.20
CA ALA A 97 -15.52 -12.39 40.86
C ALA A 97 -16.34 -11.36 40.08
N GLU A 98 -16.08 -10.10 40.25
CA GLU A 98 -16.75 -9.01 39.55
C GLU A 98 -16.23 -8.85 38.15
N ARG A 99 -17.10 -9.05 37.16
CA ARG A 99 -16.75 -9.08 35.74
C ARG A 99 -17.66 -8.17 34.94
N GLY A 100 -17.06 -7.61 33.88
CA GLY A 100 -17.80 -6.81 32.89
C GLY A 100 -17.37 -7.09 31.47
N THR A 101 -18.14 -6.57 30.52
CA THR A 101 -17.88 -6.73 29.10
C THR A 101 -18.17 -5.44 28.36
N ILE A 102 -17.21 -4.99 27.55
CA ILE A 102 -17.43 -3.92 26.55
C ILE A 102 -17.50 -4.58 25.18
N VAL A 103 -18.60 -4.36 24.46
CA VAL A 103 -18.78 -4.77 23.05
C VAL A 103 -18.60 -3.52 22.19
N VAL A 104 -17.50 -3.47 21.44
CA VAL A 104 -17.21 -2.36 20.53
C VAL A 104 -17.66 -2.76 19.13
N GLN A 105 -18.69 -2.10 18.62
CA GLN A 105 -19.22 -2.29 17.28
C GLN A 105 -18.49 -1.37 16.29
N GLY A 106 -18.33 -1.81 15.05
CA GLY A 106 -17.67 -1.08 13.98
C GLY A 106 -17.12 -2.01 12.92
N PRO A 107 -16.47 -1.46 11.87
CA PRO A 107 -15.83 -2.31 10.88
C PRO A 107 -14.75 -3.17 11.52
N PRO A 108 -14.50 -4.39 11.00
CA PRO A 108 -13.45 -5.26 11.51
C PRO A 108 -12.09 -4.57 11.46
N PRO A 109 -11.20 -4.85 12.41
CA PRO A 109 -9.82 -4.33 12.35
C PRO A 109 -9.17 -4.67 11.00
N SER A 110 -8.56 -3.70 10.37
CA SER A 110 -7.96 -3.83 9.03
C SER A 110 -6.65 -3.04 8.92
N VAL A 111 -5.84 -3.44 7.95
CA VAL A 111 -4.64 -2.73 7.52
C VAL A 111 -4.73 -2.52 6.00
N SER A 112 -4.36 -1.34 5.52
CA SER A 112 -4.36 -0.98 4.10
C SER A 112 -2.94 -0.83 3.59
N ILE A 113 -2.72 -0.97 2.28
CA ILE A 113 -1.47 -0.65 1.59
C ILE A 113 -1.79 -0.05 0.21
N ALA A 114 -1.00 0.92 -0.21
CA ALA A 114 -1.04 1.52 -1.53
C ALA A 114 0.39 1.83 -2.01
N ALA A 115 0.62 1.73 -3.32
CA ALA A 115 1.90 2.12 -3.93
C ALA A 115 1.76 3.45 -4.67
N SER A 116 2.80 4.28 -4.62
CA SER A 116 2.87 5.58 -5.34
C SER A 116 2.80 5.44 -6.86
N ALA A 117 3.10 4.24 -7.40
CA ALA A 117 2.98 3.92 -8.82
C ALA A 117 2.76 2.42 -9.03
N GLY A 118 1.93 2.05 -10.01
CA GLY A 118 1.73 0.65 -10.42
C GLY A 118 2.87 0.09 -11.28
N ALA A 119 3.80 0.94 -11.75
CA ALA A 119 4.99 0.51 -12.48
C ALA A 119 6.07 1.57 -12.44
N VAL A 120 7.34 1.12 -12.36
CA VAL A 120 8.54 1.96 -12.36
C VAL A 120 9.58 1.48 -13.37
N PHE A 121 10.53 2.35 -13.72
CA PHE A 121 11.71 1.92 -14.45
C PHE A 121 12.73 1.30 -13.48
N TYR A 122 13.44 0.27 -13.93
CA TYR A 122 14.51 -0.37 -13.16
C TYR A 122 15.46 0.64 -12.51
N GLY A 123 15.64 0.50 -11.20
CA GLY A 123 16.42 1.41 -10.37
C GLY A 123 15.67 2.70 -9.99
N ALA A 124 14.36 2.78 -10.20
CA ALA A 124 13.54 3.84 -9.62
C ALA A 124 12.77 3.33 -8.40
N GLY A 125 12.64 4.17 -7.37
CA GLY A 125 11.93 3.84 -6.15
C GLY A 125 10.42 4.01 -6.26
N ILE A 126 9.74 3.34 -5.34
CA ILE A 126 8.32 3.52 -5.00
C ILE A 126 8.20 3.92 -3.53
N ARG A 127 7.08 4.51 -3.18
CA ARG A 127 6.65 4.70 -1.80
C ARG A 127 5.40 3.86 -1.58
N LEU A 128 5.43 3.03 -0.54
CA LEU A 128 4.28 2.28 -0.04
C LEU A 128 3.73 3.03 1.16
N THR A 129 2.43 3.26 1.19
CA THR A 129 1.74 3.96 2.28
C THR A 129 0.53 3.17 2.71
N GLY A 130 0.11 3.35 3.94
CA GLY A 130 -1.10 2.73 4.44
C GLY A 130 -1.46 3.22 5.84
N PHE A 131 -2.50 2.63 6.37
CA PHE A 131 -2.95 2.90 7.73
C PHE A 131 -3.59 1.65 8.34
N ILE A 132 -3.64 1.61 9.66
CA ILE A 132 -4.39 0.63 10.44
C ILE A 132 -5.69 1.26 10.91
N SER A 133 -6.76 0.49 10.92
CA SER A 133 -8.11 0.98 11.23
C SER A 133 -8.28 1.47 12.68
N SER A 134 -7.40 1.08 13.61
CA SER A 134 -7.43 1.60 14.98
C SER A 134 -7.03 3.06 15.11
N GLY A 135 -6.35 3.64 14.10
CA GLY A 135 -5.80 4.99 14.16
C GLY A 135 -4.68 5.19 15.19
N ALA A 136 -4.26 4.13 15.90
CA ALA A 136 -3.27 4.23 16.96
C ALA A 136 -1.86 4.42 16.41
N ALA A 137 -1.09 5.31 17.04
CA ALA A 137 0.35 5.42 16.84
C ALA A 137 1.10 4.28 17.56
N ASN A 138 2.39 4.11 17.20
CA ASN A 138 3.29 3.13 17.82
C ASN A 138 2.79 1.68 17.74
N GLN A 139 2.06 1.35 16.66
CA GLN A 139 1.68 -0.03 16.35
C GLN A 139 2.63 -0.61 15.31
N ARG A 140 3.06 -1.84 15.53
CA ARG A 140 3.95 -2.57 14.62
C ARG A 140 3.19 -3.00 13.37
N VAL A 141 3.67 -2.57 12.19
CA VAL A 141 3.23 -3.01 10.88
C VAL A 141 4.40 -3.63 10.13
N GLU A 142 4.19 -4.77 9.53
CA GLU A 142 5.20 -5.46 8.71
C GLU A 142 4.86 -5.31 7.23
N ILE A 143 5.85 -5.02 6.40
CA ILE A 143 5.76 -5.06 4.95
C ILE A 143 6.35 -6.37 4.46
N TRP A 144 5.60 -7.06 3.64
CA TRP A 144 5.96 -8.32 3.02
C TRP A 144 5.98 -8.17 1.52
N GLU A 145 7.00 -8.70 0.87
CA GLU A 145 7.21 -8.67 -0.57
C GLU A 145 7.25 -10.08 -1.14
N ARG A 146 6.73 -10.23 -2.38
CA ARG A 146 6.89 -11.42 -3.21
C ARG A 146 7.34 -10.99 -4.60
N PRO A 147 8.66 -10.98 -4.89
CA PRO A 147 9.19 -10.75 -6.22
C PRO A 147 8.75 -11.86 -7.19
N TYR A 148 8.62 -11.53 -8.47
CA TYR A 148 8.28 -12.49 -9.52
C TYR A 148 9.22 -13.70 -9.49
N GLY A 149 8.64 -14.90 -9.55
CA GLY A 149 9.34 -16.17 -9.47
C GLY A 149 9.53 -16.70 -8.05
N GLN A 150 9.19 -15.94 -7.02
CA GLN A 150 9.16 -16.44 -5.64
C GLN A 150 7.80 -17.05 -5.30
N ALA A 151 7.82 -18.20 -4.59
CA ALA A 151 6.59 -18.91 -4.25
C ALA A 151 5.81 -18.24 -3.10
N SER A 152 6.50 -17.56 -2.19
CA SER A 152 5.92 -17.01 -0.95
C SER A 152 6.36 -15.57 -0.69
N PHE A 153 5.57 -14.88 0.10
CA PHE A 153 5.94 -13.57 0.63
C PHE A 153 7.04 -13.72 1.69
N ALA A 154 8.01 -12.79 1.66
CA ALA A 154 9.03 -12.63 2.69
C ALA A 154 8.89 -11.26 3.35
N LYS A 155 9.15 -11.18 4.66
CA LYS A 155 9.17 -9.89 5.38
C LYS A 155 10.35 -9.06 4.89
N THR A 156 10.09 -7.84 4.45
CA THR A 156 11.10 -6.92 3.93
C THR A 156 11.31 -5.68 4.80
N ALA A 157 10.28 -5.27 5.57
CA ALA A 157 10.40 -4.17 6.52
C ALA A 157 9.47 -4.34 7.72
N GLU A 158 9.81 -3.62 8.78
CA GLU A 158 9.01 -3.49 9.99
C GLU A 158 8.97 -2.01 10.39
N LEU A 159 7.77 -1.49 10.61
CA LEU A 159 7.50 -0.07 10.79
C LEU A 159 6.63 0.13 12.02
N MET A 160 6.74 1.31 12.63
CA MET A 160 5.81 1.76 13.65
C MET A 160 4.86 2.79 13.05
N THR A 161 3.57 2.66 13.33
CA THR A 161 2.58 3.64 12.89
C THR A 161 2.80 4.99 13.58
N VAL A 162 2.50 6.07 12.85
CA VAL A 162 2.42 7.44 13.37
C VAL A 162 0.98 7.79 13.77
N ALA A 163 0.73 9.04 14.10
CA ALA A 163 -0.62 9.54 14.40
C ALA A 163 -1.61 9.16 13.28
N ALA A 164 -2.87 8.91 13.67
CA ALA A 164 -3.93 8.38 12.81
C ALA A 164 -3.64 6.98 12.21
N GLY A 165 -2.70 6.22 12.81
CA GLY A 165 -2.38 4.86 12.41
C GLY A 165 -1.66 4.74 11.07
N GLY A 166 -1.14 5.84 10.53
CA GLY A 166 -0.44 5.90 9.26
C GLY A 166 0.94 5.27 9.31
N TYR A 167 1.41 4.78 8.16
CA TYR A 167 2.78 4.31 7.96
C TYR A 167 3.21 4.53 6.52
N ASP A 168 4.53 4.63 6.30
CA ASP A 168 5.10 4.65 4.95
C ASP A 168 6.49 3.99 4.91
N TRP A 169 6.82 3.48 3.74
CA TRP A 169 8.10 2.85 3.46
C TRP A 169 8.46 3.02 1.98
N SER A 170 9.76 3.10 1.69
CA SER A 170 10.26 3.23 0.31
C SER A 170 11.04 2.00 -0.09
N ASP A 171 10.84 1.55 -1.33
CA ASP A 171 11.53 0.43 -1.93
C ASP A 171 11.99 0.73 -3.36
N VAL A 172 12.91 -0.09 -3.88
CA VAL A 172 13.41 -0.05 -5.26
C VAL A 172 13.21 -1.43 -5.88
N PRO A 173 12.00 -1.76 -6.35
CA PRO A 173 11.74 -3.08 -6.93
C PRO A 173 12.60 -3.31 -8.17
N THR A 174 13.22 -4.47 -8.25
CA THR A 174 14.13 -4.85 -9.35
C THR A 174 13.46 -5.69 -10.43
N ILE A 175 12.32 -6.28 -10.10
CA ILE A 175 11.45 -7.09 -10.95
C ILE A 175 10.00 -6.85 -10.49
N LEU A 176 9.01 -7.27 -11.27
CA LEU A 176 7.60 -7.21 -10.83
C LEU A 176 7.49 -7.80 -9.42
N SER A 177 6.99 -7.01 -8.48
CA SER A 177 6.86 -7.40 -7.09
C SER A 177 5.44 -7.15 -6.58
N GLU A 178 4.99 -8.04 -5.72
CA GLU A 178 3.75 -7.92 -4.98
C GLU A 178 4.06 -7.56 -3.54
N TYR A 179 3.28 -6.65 -2.97
CA TYR A 179 3.44 -6.18 -1.60
C TYR A 179 2.15 -6.36 -0.81
N GLN A 180 2.28 -6.70 0.44
CA GLN A 180 1.20 -6.68 1.42
C GLN A 180 1.70 -6.17 2.77
N ALA A 181 0.80 -5.56 3.53
CA ALA A 181 1.06 -5.16 4.90
C ALA A 181 0.40 -6.13 5.87
N ARG A 182 1.02 -6.34 7.04
CA ARG A 182 0.48 -7.13 8.12
C ARG A 182 0.50 -6.35 9.43
N TRP A 183 -0.60 -6.41 10.15
CA TRP A 183 -0.78 -5.80 11.46
C TRP A 183 -1.46 -6.81 12.40
N GLY A 184 -0.73 -7.31 13.40
CA GLY A 184 -1.17 -8.44 14.21
C GLY A 184 -1.51 -9.65 13.32
N ASN A 185 -2.75 -10.13 13.39
CA ASN A 185 -3.26 -11.21 12.55
C ASN A 185 -4.00 -10.72 11.28
N ARG A 186 -3.92 -9.43 10.94
CA ARG A 186 -4.58 -8.83 9.79
C ARG A 186 -3.60 -8.66 8.64
N THR A 187 -4.09 -8.89 7.42
CA THR A 187 -3.33 -8.75 6.18
C THR A 187 -4.10 -7.84 5.24
N SER A 188 -3.39 -6.93 4.58
CA SER A 188 -3.96 -6.04 3.56
C SER A 188 -4.28 -6.78 2.26
N ALA A 189 -4.99 -6.13 1.36
CA ALA A 189 -4.96 -6.49 -0.05
C ALA A 189 -3.52 -6.47 -0.58
N VAL A 190 -3.26 -7.23 -1.65
CA VAL A 190 -1.97 -7.24 -2.34
C VAL A 190 -1.93 -6.06 -3.32
N VAL A 191 -0.85 -5.30 -3.30
CA VAL A 191 -0.54 -4.29 -4.32
C VAL A 191 0.61 -4.77 -5.19
N MET A 192 0.47 -4.63 -6.52
CA MET A 192 1.45 -5.07 -7.49
C MET A 192 2.17 -3.88 -8.11
N VAL A 193 3.50 -3.96 -8.22
CA VAL A 193 4.34 -2.95 -8.86
C VAL A 193 5.16 -3.61 -9.97
N GLY A 194 4.88 -3.22 -11.21
CA GLY A 194 5.61 -3.68 -12.39
C GLY A 194 6.93 -2.95 -12.56
N VAL A 195 7.93 -3.64 -13.12
CA VAL A 195 9.23 -3.04 -13.44
C VAL A 195 9.45 -3.04 -14.95
N ARG A 196 9.90 -1.91 -15.47
CA ARG A 196 10.26 -1.70 -16.88
C ARG A 196 11.78 -1.64 -17.00
N PRO A 197 12.43 -2.40 -17.90
CA PRO A 197 13.84 -2.21 -18.18
C PRO A 197 14.19 -0.74 -18.45
N ARG A 198 15.24 -0.23 -17.87
CA ARG A 198 15.72 1.14 -18.13
C ARG A 198 16.47 1.17 -19.45
N MET A 199 15.94 1.90 -20.41
CA MET A 199 16.48 1.97 -21.77
C MET A 199 17.05 3.33 -22.08
N THR A 200 18.12 3.36 -22.91
CA THR A 200 18.74 4.58 -23.40
C THR A 200 18.91 4.55 -24.92
N LEU A 201 18.84 5.71 -25.55
CA LEU A 201 19.24 5.96 -26.92
C LEU A 201 20.05 7.24 -26.97
N ILE A 202 21.30 7.17 -27.41
CA ILE A 202 22.20 8.30 -27.54
C ILE A 202 22.77 8.34 -28.96
N ARG A 203 22.98 9.54 -29.52
CA ARG A 203 23.72 9.75 -30.77
C ARG A 203 25.21 9.94 -30.45
N ARG A 204 26.06 9.16 -31.09
CA ARG A 204 27.53 9.27 -31.13
C ARG A 204 27.94 9.25 -32.60
N ALA A 205 27.79 10.40 -33.27
CA ALA A 205 27.97 10.49 -34.72
C ALA A 205 29.26 9.78 -35.22
N PRO A 206 29.17 9.02 -36.30
CA PRO A 206 28.02 8.73 -37.16
C PRO A 206 27.10 7.61 -36.60
N TRP A 207 27.31 7.16 -35.36
CA TRP A 207 26.67 6.01 -34.73
C TRP A 207 25.57 6.44 -33.74
N PHE A 208 24.70 5.50 -33.49
CA PHE A 208 23.78 5.49 -32.34
C PHE A 208 24.19 4.36 -31.38
N VAL A 209 23.99 4.62 -30.09
CA VAL A 209 24.17 3.61 -29.02
C VAL A 209 22.87 3.46 -28.29
N THR A 210 22.40 2.23 -28.14
CA THR A 210 21.27 1.89 -27.28
C THR A 210 21.70 0.94 -26.19
N SER A 211 21.06 1.01 -25.03
CA SER A 211 21.22 0.03 -23.97
C SER A 211 19.89 -0.24 -23.26
N ALA A 212 19.79 -1.42 -22.65
CA ALA A 212 18.73 -1.77 -21.72
C ALA A 212 19.36 -2.38 -20.47
N LYS A 213 18.84 -1.99 -19.30
CA LYS A 213 19.28 -2.50 -17.99
C LYS A 213 18.07 -2.98 -17.18
N ALA A 214 18.20 -4.13 -16.56
CA ALA A 214 17.28 -4.73 -15.62
C ALA A 214 18.07 -5.60 -14.64
N GLN A 215 17.43 -6.26 -13.68
CA GLN A 215 18.08 -7.25 -12.81
C GLN A 215 18.64 -8.42 -13.63
N THR A 216 17.85 -8.91 -14.58
CA THR A 216 18.28 -9.97 -15.49
C THR A 216 19.03 -9.38 -16.68
N SER A 217 19.95 -10.15 -17.25
CA SER A 217 20.71 -9.72 -18.44
C SER A 217 19.80 -9.41 -19.62
N MET A 218 20.01 -8.27 -20.25
CA MET A 218 19.36 -7.85 -21.50
C MET A 218 20.16 -8.25 -22.74
N ALA A 219 21.22 -9.03 -22.58
CA ALA A 219 22.05 -9.56 -23.69
C ALA A 219 21.21 -10.36 -24.67
N GLY A 220 21.46 -10.18 -25.96
CA GLY A 220 20.76 -10.89 -27.05
C GLY A 220 19.29 -10.49 -27.28
N ARG A 221 18.69 -9.67 -26.42
CA ARG A 221 17.32 -9.19 -26.56
C ARG A 221 17.19 -8.24 -27.75
N TRP A 222 16.01 -8.21 -28.35
CA TRP A 222 15.73 -7.33 -29.46
C TRP A 222 15.01 -6.06 -29.01
N VAL A 223 15.41 -4.94 -29.59
CA VAL A 223 14.75 -3.64 -29.41
C VAL A 223 14.42 -3.05 -30.77
N TYR A 224 13.38 -2.21 -30.82
CA TYR A 224 12.97 -1.49 -32.00
C TYR A 224 13.39 -0.03 -31.90
N VAL A 225 14.08 0.49 -32.90
CA VAL A 225 14.22 1.91 -33.10
C VAL A 225 12.91 2.39 -33.67
N GLN A 226 12.24 3.29 -32.99
CA GLN A 226 10.99 3.90 -33.43
C GLN A 226 11.22 5.37 -33.82
N ARG A 227 10.53 5.79 -34.86
CA ARG A 227 10.44 7.19 -35.26
C ARG A 227 9.01 7.65 -35.20
N ARG A 228 8.79 8.90 -34.74
CA ARG A 228 7.49 9.53 -34.74
C ARG A 228 7.14 9.97 -36.16
N SER A 229 6.00 9.55 -36.67
CA SER A 229 5.49 9.93 -38.00
C SER A 229 4.88 11.34 -37.98
N SER A 230 4.53 11.87 -39.16
CA SER A 230 3.74 13.10 -39.31
C SER A 230 2.37 13.02 -38.66
N LEU A 231 1.79 11.81 -38.58
CA LEU A 231 0.52 11.53 -37.91
C LEU A 231 0.70 11.29 -36.38
N ASN A 232 1.83 11.66 -35.82
CA ASN A 232 2.12 11.56 -34.39
C ASN A 232 2.20 10.12 -33.83
N GLN A 233 2.35 9.11 -34.71
CA GLN A 233 2.44 7.70 -34.35
C GLN A 233 3.88 7.22 -34.30
N TRP A 234 4.17 6.23 -33.44
CA TRP A 234 5.47 5.58 -33.37
C TRP A 234 5.57 4.43 -34.37
N VAL A 235 6.49 4.53 -35.32
CA VAL A 235 6.72 3.54 -36.38
C VAL A 235 8.06 2.87 -36.16
N ASN A 236 8.11 1.53 -36.20
CA ASN A 236 9.35 0.77 -36.15
C ASN A 236 10.14 0.96 -37.45
N ILE A 237 11.35 1.48 -37.34
CA ILE A 237 12.21 1.75 -38.50
C ILE A 237 13.47 0.87 -38.55
N LYS A 238 13.85 0.27 -37.44
CA LYS A 238 14.97 -0.68 -37.36
C LYS A 238 14.81 -1.61 -36.17
N LYS A 239 15.21 -2.86 -36.33
CA LYS A 239 15.34 -3.85 -35.24
C LYS A 239 16.82 -3.99 -34.89
N VAL A 240 17.16 -3.96 -33.61
CA VAL A 240 18.53 -4.03 -33.13
C VAL A 240 18.65 -5.10 -32.06
N ARG A 241 19.62 -6.01 -32.17
CA ARG A 241 19.94 -7.01 -31.16
C ARG A 241 20.99 -6.45 -30.20
N LEU A 242 20.71 -6.46 -28.91
CA LEU A 242 21.66 -6.04 -27.88
C LEU A 242 22.83 -7.02 -27.78
N GLY A 243 24.02 -6.50 -27.54
CA GLY A 243 25.24 -7.29 -27.33
C GLY A 243 25.30 -7.90 -25.92
N SER A 244 26.40 -8.52 -25.57
CA SER A 244 26.66 -9.19 -24.28
C SER A 244 26.52 -8.24 -23.08
N SER A 245 26.84 -6.97 -23.24
CA SER A 245 26.71 -5.92 -22.20
C SER A 245 25.28 -5.32 -22.08
N GLY A 246 24.27 -5.86 -22.80
CA GLY A 246 22.97 -5.24 -22.90
C GLY A 246 22.93 -3.93 -23.69
N ALA A 247 24.01 -3.63 -24.45
CA ALA A 247 24.12 -2.43 -25.29
C ALA A 247 24.47 -2.80 -26.75
N ARG A 248 24.19 -1.88 -27.68
CA ARG A 248 24.58 -2.04 -29.09
C ARG A 248 24.81 -0.70 -29.73
N ARG A 249 25.90 -0.63 -30.52
CA ARG A 249 26.17 0.46 -31.45
C ARG A 249 25.63 0.10 -32.83
N PHE A 250 24.97 1.02 -33.52
CA PHE A 250 24.40 0.80 -34.84
C PHE A 250 24.35 2.10 -35.68
N LYS A 251 24.28 1.96 -36.99
CA LYS A 251 24.01 3.08 -37.91
C LYS A 251 22.53 3.19 -38.18
N LEU A 252 22.06 4.42 -38.40
CA LEU A 252 20.67 4.72 -38.76
C LEU A 252 20.66 5.86 -39.76
N ASP A 253 19.98 5.62 -40.89
CA ASP A 253 19.77 6.66 -41.90
C ASP A 253 18.61 7.57 -41.45
N LEU A 254 18.95 8.81 -41.20
CA LEU A 254 17.99 9.81 -40.82
C LEU A 254 17.39 10.47 -42.06
N ARG A 255 16.11 10.82 -42.02
CA ARG A 255 15.48 11.66 -43.03
C ARG A 255 15.96 13.09 -42.89
N PRO A 256 16.06 13.86 -43.99
CA PRO A 256 16.27 15.29 -43.89
C PRO A 256 15.27 15.95 -42.93
N GLY A 257 15.67 17.02 -42.25
CA GLY A 257 14.84 17.71 -41.29
C GLY A 257 14.78 17.05 -39.91
N ARG A 258 13.65 17.22 -39.19
CA ARG A 258 13.47 16.80 -37.80
C ARG A 258 13.17 15.30 -37.69
N ASN A 259 13.97 14.61 -36.88
CA ASN A 259 13.75 13.21 -36.52
C ASN A 259 13.49 13.12 -35.00
N VAL A 260 12.42 12.46 -34.61
CA VAL A 260 12.05 12.19 -33.23
C VAL A 260 12.09 10.69 -33.02
N LEU A 261 13.04 10.23 -32.22
CA LEU A 261 13.40 8.80 -32.08
C LEU A 261 13.24 8.33 -30.66
N ARG A 262 12.94 7.04 -30.50
CA ARG A 262 13.08 6.32 -29.23
C ARG A 262 13.45 4.86 -29.49
N ILE A 263 13.90 4.17 -28.46
CA ILE A 263 14.00 2.72 -28.46
C ILE A 263 12.76 2.17 -27.73
N PHE A 264 12.21 1.10 -28.25
CA PHE A 264 11.08 0.37 -27.68
C PHE A 264 11.42 -1.11 -27.54
N MET A 265 11.02 -1.73 -26.44
CA MET A 265 11.12 -3.15 -26.15
C MET A 265 9.76 -3.69 -25.76
N THR A 266 9.31 -4.75 -26.41
CA THR A 266 8.04 -5.42 -26.08
C THR A 266 8.18 -6.22 -24.79
N THR A 267 7.05 -6.58 -24.15
CA THR A 267 7.02 -7.41 -22.94
C THR A 267 7.78 -8.74 -23.15
N ASN A 268 7.56 -9.43 -24.29
CA ASN A 268 8.25 -10.68 -24.60
C ASN A 268 9.79 -10.51 -24.68
N GLN A 269 10.26 -9.36 -25.18
CA GLN A 269 11.69 -9.07 -25.22
C GLN A 269 12.25 -8.60 -23.88
N ALA A 270 11.45 -7.95 -23.05
CA ALA A 270 11.84 -7.60 -21.68
C ALA A 270 12.03 -8.86 -20.81
N GLY A 271 11.24 -9.90 -21.09
CA GLY A 271 11.31 -11.18 -20.38
C GLY A 271 10.31 -11.27 -19.23
N SER A 272 10.21 -12.47 -18.67
CA SER A 272 9.29 -12.74 -17.55
C SER A 272 9.58 -11.84 -16.35
N GLY A 273 8.54 -11.34 -15.72
CA GLY A 273 8.64 -10.42 -14.59
C GLY A 273 8.93 -8.96 -14.96
N TYR A 274 8.95 -8.61 -16.26
CA TYR A 274 9.11 -7.24 -16.72
C TYR A 274 7.98 -6.80 -17.65
N LEU A 275 7.72 -5.50 -17.62
CA LEU A 275 6.80 -4.84 -18.55
C LEU A 275 7.55 -4.35 -19.79
N TRP A 276 6.80 -4.07 -20.89
CA TRP A 276 7.33 -3.36 -22.04
C TRP A 276 7.97 -2.04 -21.61
N SER A 277 8.97 -1.58 -22.38
CA SER A 277 9.70 -0.36 -22.03
C SER A 277 10.07 0.48 -23.24
N HIS A 278 10.43 1.73 -23.00
CA HIS A 278 10.99 2.62 -23.99
C HIS A 278 12.03 3.57 -23.39
N SER A 279 12.93 4.08 -24.25
CA SER A 279 13.85 5.13 -23.83
C SER A 279 13.16 6.50 -23.76
N ARG A 280 13.83 7.48 -23.16
CA ARG A 280 13.50 8.88 -23.41
C ARG A 280 13.57 9.18 -24.92
N THR A 281 12.79 10.15 -25.37
CA THR A 281 12.78 10.61 -26.76
C THR A 281 14.05 11.37 -27.08
N LEU A 282 14.67 11.07 -28.23
CA LEU A 282 15.84 11.74 -28.77
C LEU A 282 15.41 12.58 -29.99
N PHE A 283 15.71 13.87 -29.95
CA PHE A 283 15.44 14.81 -31.03
C PHE A 283 16.70 15.08 -31.84
N ILE A 284 16.64 14.92 -33.16
CA ILE A 284 17.76 15.14 -34.05
C ILE A 284 17.28 15.89 -35.30
N ARG A 285 18.04 16.87 -35.73
CA ARG A 285 17.87 17.52 -37.04
C ARG A 285 19.00 17.06 -37.97
N LYS A 286 18.64 16.50 -39.12
CA LYS A 286 19.57 16.21 -40.21
C LYS A 286 19.51 17.40 -41.17
N ARG A 287 20.64 18.00 -41.37
CA ARG A 287 20.85 19.02 -42.43
C ARG A 287 20.93 18.32 -43.76
#